data_106473a6bcf8f5911012e748e4c39355
#
_entry.id   106473a6bcf8f5911012e748e4c39355
#
_cell.length_a   1.000
_cell.length_b   1.000
_cell.length_c   1.000
_cell.angle_alpha   90.00
_cell.angle_beta   90.00
_cell.angle_gamma   90.00
#
_symmetry.space_group_name_H-M   'P 1'
#
loop_
_entity.id
_entity.type
_entity.pdbx_description
1 polymer ?
#
loop_
_entity_poly.entity_id
_entity_poly.type
_entity_poly.pdbx_seq_one_letter_code
_entity_poly.pdbx_strand_id
1 'polypeptide(L)'
;LSQKYNTLCTLGNFNNHIGVPLTLLNIKPETEVAVIEMGANHIGEIRNLCQICMPDIGLITNFGSAHLEGFGNLEGVIKGKTELYEYLIKNYGHIIINNDDQIQKEECKTDLYSSFGMDKASDFVFKYTKEDNKLVLINNDYKYNCNIYGDYNFQNIASAISVGIYLDLDSDQIQNGLSKFQTEENRSEVFEYHGNKIYLDAYNANPTSMIAAIDNFNQEIQDN
;
A
#
# COMPACT_ATOMS: atom_id res chain seq x y z
N LEU A 1 9.56 -1.39 8.08
CA LEU A 1 10.50 -2.54 8.08
C LEU A 1 11.90 -2.13 8.51
N SER A 2 12.39 -0.97 8.09
CA SER A 2 13.73 -0.45 8.42
C SER A 2 14.01 -0.21 9.92
N GLN A 3 13.01 -0.38 10.80
CA GLN A 3 13.22 -0.35 12.26
C GLN A 3 13.79 -1.68 12.80
N LYS A 4 13.77 -2.75 12.00
CA LYS A 4 14.26 -4.08 12.38
C LYS A 4 15.26 -4.64 11.37
N TYR A 5 15.07 -4.39 10.08
CA TYR A 5 15.83 -5.00 8.99
C TYR A 5 16.61 -3.96 8.18
N ASN A 6 17.73 -4.38 7.60
CA ASN A 6 18.38 -3.65 6.52
C ASN A 6 17.48 -3.71 5.28
N THR A 7 16.68 -2.66 5.07
CA THR A 7 15.62 -2.65 4.07
C THR A 7 16.01 -1.82 2.87
N LEU A 8 15.86 -2.38 1.67
CA LEU A 8 15.85 -1.66 0.40
C LEU A 8 14.40 -1.44 -0.03
N CYS A 9 14.08 -0.30 -0.63
CA CYS A 9 12.78 -0.07 -1.25
C CYS A 9 12.92 0.60 -2.62
N THR A 10 11.89 0.43 -3.46
CA THR A 10 11.77 1.18 -4.71
C THR A 10 11.80 2.68 -4.44
N LEU A 11 12.58 3.43 -5.19
CA LEU A 11 12.66 4.89 -5.12
C LEU A 11 11.81 5.52 -6.22
N GLY A 12 11.07 6.57 -5.87
CA GLY A 12 10.22 7.29 -6.81
C GLY A 12 9.27 6.35 -7.56
N ASN A 13 9.27 6.44 -8.88
CA ASN A 13 8.41 5.66 -9.78
C ASN A 13 9.15 4.50 -10.49
N PHE A 14 10.20 3.93 -9.91
CA PHE A 14 10.99 2.84 -10.52
C PHE A 14 10.28 1.49 -10.42
N ASN A 15 9.02 1.46 -10.85
CA ASN A 15 8.10 0.34 -10.70
C ASN A 15 7.80 -0.43 -12.01
N ASN A 16 8.50 -0.13 -13.10
CA ASN A 16 8.34 -0.75 -14.41
C ASN A 16 9.51 -1.68 -14.79
N HIS A 17 9.51 -2.21 -16.02
CA HIS A 17 10.51 -3.15 -16.55
C HIS A 17 11.94 -2.59 -16.62
N ILE A 18 12.14 -1.29 -16.42
CA ILE A 18 13.45 -0.64 -16.28
C ILE A 18 13.76 -0.38 -14.81
N GLY A 19 12.83 0.20 -14.08
CA GLY A 19 13.02 0.63 -12.70
C GLY A 19 13.17 -0.53 -11.71
N VAL A 20 12.40 -1.61 -11.88
CA VAL A 20 12.49 -2.80 -11.01
C VAL A 20 13.89 -3.44 -11.10
N PRO A 21 14.46 -3.75 -12.29
CA PRO A 21 15.84 -4.21 -12.37
C PRO A 21 16.86 -3.26 -11.76
N LEU A 22 16.71 -1.95 -11.97
CA LEU A 22 17.62 -0.96 -11.38
C LEU A 22 17.53 -0.96 -9.85
N THR A 23 16.35 -1.14 -9.27
CA THR A 23 16.16 -1.28 -7.83
C THR A 23 16.85 -2.56 -7.32
N LEU A 24 16.67 -3.69 -8.00
CA LEU A 24 17.26 -4.97 -7.61
C LEU A 24 18.79 -4.95 -7.66
N LEU A 25 19.40 -4.23 -8.61
CA LEU A 25 20.86 -4.05 -8.70
C LEU A 25 21.45 -3.30 -7.49
N ASN A 26 20.62 -2.62 -6.68
CA ASN A 26 21.06 -1.98 -5.45
C ASN A 26 20.97 -2.91 -4.20
N ILE A 27 20.52 -4.14 -4.36
CA ILE A 27 20.56 -5.14 -3.28
C ILE A 27 22.03 -5.44 -2.95
N LYS A 28 22.34 -5.32 -1.67
CA LYS A 28 23.67 -5.57 -1.12
C LYS A 28 23.66 -6.85 -0.28
N PRO A 29 24.83 -7.43 0.03
CA PRO A 29 24.90 -8.63 0.87
C PRO A 29 24.24 -8.48 2.25
N GLU A 30 24.20 -7.27 2.78
CA GLU A 30 23.57 -6.94 4.05
C GLU A 30 22.06 -6.64 3.96
N THR A 31 21.49 -6.56 2.75
CA THR A 31 20.04 -6.34 2.57
C THR A 31 19.27 -7.57 3.02
N GLU A 32 18.38 -7.39 4.00
CA GLU A 32 17.58 -8.47 4.57
C GLU A 32 16.17 -8.51 3.97
N VAL A 33 15.62 -7.31 3.65
CA VAL A 33 14.28 -7.17 3.04
C VAL A 33 14.34 -6.16 1.90
N ALA A 34 13.77 -6.54 0.76
CA ALA A 34 13.57 -5.64 -0.37
C ALA A 34 12.06 -5.44 -0.62
N VAL A 35 11.60 -4.19 -0.59
CA VAL A 35 10.22 -3.81 -0.90
C VAL A 35 10.19 -3.27 -2.32
N ILE A 36 9.66 -4.05 -3.25
CA ILE A 36 9.67 -3.74 -4.67
C ILE A 36 8.26 -3.37 -5.13
N GLU A 37 8.08 -2.11 -5.54
CA GLU A 37 6.85 -1.67 -6.18
C GLU A 37 6.81 -2.17 -7.63
N MET A 38 5.65 -2.71 -8.04
CA MET A 38 5.39 -3.16 -9.39
C MET A 38 4.18 -2.43 -9.96
N GLY A 39 4.41 -1.59 -10.96
CA GLY A 39 3.38 -0.91 -11.72
C GLY A 39 3.13 -1.58 -13.07
N ALA A 40 1.88 -1.52 -13.54
CA ALA A 40 1.52 -2.04 -14.85
C ALA A 40 0.47 -1.18 -15.55
N ASN A 41 0.56 -1.15 -16.87
CA ASN A 41 -0.41 -0.55 -17.78
C ASN A 41 -1.11 -1.62 -18.64
N HIS A 42 -0.53 -2.81 -18.79
CA HIS A 42 -1.05 -3.90 -19.62
C HIS A 42 -0.97 -5.25 -18.90
N ILE A 43 -1.82 -6.17 -19.33
CA ILE A 43 -1.77 -7.58 -18.92
C ILE A 43 -0.42 -8.18 -19.34
N GLY A 44 0.20 -8.97 -18.47
CA GLY A 44 1.49 -9.61 -18.68
C GLY A 44 2.67 -8.85 -18.08
N GLU A 45 2.53 -7.56 -17.77
CA GLU A 45 3.63 -6.75 -17.22
C GLU A 45 3.96 -7.17 -15.78
N ILE A 46 2.97 -7.37 -14.89
CA ILE A 46 3.22 -7.84 -13.52
C ILE A 46 3.85 -9.24 -13.54
N ARG A 47 3.40 -10.13 -14.43
CA ARG A 47 4.01 -11.45 -14.58
C ARG A 47 5.49 -11.36 -14.94
N ASN A 48 5.86 -10.49 -15.87
CA ASN A 48 7.25 -10.26 -16.26
C ASN A 48 8.06 -9.68 -15.09
N LEU A 49 7.51 -8.71 -14.36
CA LEU A 49 8.17 -8.14 -13.18
C LEU A 49 8.36 -9.17 -12.07
N CYS A 50 7.38 -10.05 -11.85
CA CYS A 50 7.51 -11.15 -10.90
C CYS A 50 8.62 -12.15 -11.29
N GLN A 51 8.80 -12.43 -12.59
CA GLN A 51 9.90 -13.30 -13.06
C GLN A 51 11.28 -12.67 -12.81
N ILE A 52 11.37 -11.35 -12.84
CA ILE A 52 12.60 -10.61 -12.57
C ILE A 52 12.85 -10.49 -11.06
N CYS A 53 11.82 -10.08 -10.31
CA CYS A 53 11.92 -9.79 -8.88
C CYS A 53 11.91 -11.06 -8.02
N MET A 54 11.19 -12.10 -8.44
CA MET A 54 10.99 -13.37 -7.69
C MET A 54 10.50 -13.11 -6.26
N PRO A 55 9.35 -12.46 -6.07
CA PRO A 55 8.87 -12.11 -4.73
C PRO A 55 8.49 -13.35 -3.91
N ASP A 56 8.83 -13.33 -2.62
CA ASP A 56 8.40 -14.33 -1.63
C ASP A 56 7.06 -13.97 -1.00
N ILE A 57 6.77 -12.66 -0.91
CA ILE A 57 5.57 -12.09 -0.31
C ILE A 57 5.02 -11.05 -1.28
N GLY A 58 3.69 -10.99 -1.41
CA GLY A 58 3.07 -9.97 -2.23
C GLY A 58 1.74 -9.49 -1.69
N LEU A 59 1.44 -8.25 -1.98
CA LEU A 59 0.13 -7.66 -1.75
C LEU A 59 -0.29 -6.78 -2.93
N ILE A 60 -1.58 -6.66 -3.16
CA ILE A 60 -2.17 -5.72 -4.11
C ILE A 60 -2.83 -4.61 -3.28
N THR A 61 -2.43 -3.36 -3.51
CA THR A 61 -2.96 -2.23 -2.75
C THR A 61 -4.45 -1.99 -3.04
N ASN A 62 -4.84 -2.00 -4.31
CA ASN A 62 -6.22 -1.86 -4.76
C ASN A 62 -6.36 -2.21 -6.24
N PHE A 63 -7.61 -2.34 -6.71
CA PHE A 63 -7.99 -2.49 -8.11
C PHE A 63 -8.64 -1.21 -8.67
N GLY A 64 -7.99 -0.05 -8.44
CA GLY A 64 -8.50 1.24 -8.90
C GLY A 64 -8.61 1.35 -10.43
N SER A 65 -9.39 2.32 -10.89
CA SER A 65 -9.65 2.58 -12.32
C SER A 65 -8.49 3.31 -13.03
N ALA A 66 -7.26 3.11 -12.60
CA ALA A 66 -6.08 3.67 -13.25
C ALA A 66 -5.70 2.84 -14.49
N HIS A 67 -5.15 3.53 -15.51
CA HIS A 67 -4.60 2.90 -16.72
C HIS A 67 -5.61 2.08 -17.55
N LEU A 68 -6.89 2.47 -17.53
CA LEU A 68 -7.95 1.77 -18.29
C LEU A 68 -7.68 1.73 -19.81
N GLU A 69 -6.94 2.70 -20.34
CA GLU A 69 -6.56 2.70 -21.77
C GLU A 69 -5.72 1.47 -22.15
N GLY A 70 -4.82 1.02 -21.26
CA GLY A 70 -3.98 -0.14 -21.52
C GLY A 70 -4.61 -1.47 -21.11
N PHE A 71 -5.38 -1.48 -20.03
CA PHE A 71 -6.09 -2.69 -19.56
C PHE A 71 -7.45 -2.91 -20.22
N GLY A 72 -8.01 -1.88 -20.88
CA GLY A 72 -9.31 -1.92 -21.54
C GLY A 72 -10.49 -1.67 -20.59
N ASN A 73 -10.54 -2.33 -19.43
CA ASN A 73 -11.59 -2.21 -18.43
C ASN A 73 -11.12 -2.67 -17.04
N LEU A 74 -12.00 -2.62 -16.04
CA LEU A 74 -11.70 -3.05 -14.68
C LEU A 74 -11.31 -4.55 -14.60
N GLU A 75 -11.96 -5.41 -15.40
CA GLU A 75 -11.62 -6.83 -15.44
C GLU A 75 -10.17 -7.04 -15.93
N GLY A 76 -9.74 -6.24 -16.93
CA GLY A 76 -8.34 -6.23 -17.37
C GLY A 76 -7.36 -5.77 -16.29
N VAL A 77 -7.73 -4.76 -15.47
CA VAL A 77 -6.93 -4.33 -14.31
C VAL A 77 -6.81 -5.45 -13.29
N ILE A 78 -7.93 -6.10 -12.94
CA ILE A 78 -7.94 -7.23 -12.01
C ILE A 78 -7.03 -8.34 -12.53
N LYS A 79 -7.22 -8.77 -13.76
CA LYS A 79 -6.43 -9.83 -14.40
C LYS A 79 -4.93 -9.48 -14.43
N GLY A 80 -4.58 -8.25 -14.76
CA GLY A 80 -3.18 -7.83 -14.81
C GLY A 80 -2.52 -7.80 -13.43
N LYS A 81 -3.20 -7.27 -12.42
CA LYS A 81 -2.64 -7.19 -11.06
C LYS A 81 -2.59 -8.56 -10.37
N THR A 82 -3.57 -9.43 -10.59
CA THR A 82 -3.61 -10.77 -10.00
C THR A 82 -2.57 -11.74 -10.57
N GLU A 83 -1.85 -11.37 -11.62
CA GLU A 83 -0.63 -12.08 -12.06
C GLU A 83 0.41 -12.22 -10.94
N LEU A 84 0.42 -11.28 -9.96
CA LEU A 84 1.22 -11.41 -8.74
C LEU A 84 0.76 -12.61 -7.90
N TYR A 85 -0.54 -12.78 -7.70
CA TYR A 85 -1.09 -13.92 -6.97
C TYR A 85 -0.82 -15.23 -7.68
N GLU A 86 -1.00 -15.28 -9.01
CA GLU A 86 -0.66 -16.46 -9.83
C GLU A 86 0.81 -16.88 -9.64
N TYR A 87 1.72 -15.90 -9.65
CA TYR A 87 3.15 -16.15 -9.45
C TYR A 87 3.43 -16.70 -8.05
N LEU A 88 2.90 -16.08 -6.99
CA LEU A 88 3.11 -16.49 -5.61
C LEU A 88 2.54 -17.87 -5.34
N ILE A 89 1.31 -18.15 -5.79
CA ILE A 89 0.70 -19.49 -5.66
C ILE A 89 1.58 -20.55 -6.30
N LYS A 90 2.07 -20.30 -7.51
CA LYS A 90 2.93 -21.24 -8.25
C LYS A 90 4.27 -21.50 -7.55
N ASN A 91 4.80 -20.51 -6.84
CA ASN A 91 6.12 -20.56 -6.21
C ASN A 91 6.05 -20.73 -4.69
N TYR A 92 4.87 -21.05 -4.14
CA TYR A 92 4.65 -21.23 -2.68
C TYR A 92 4.97 -19.97 -1.86
N GLY A 93 4.83 -18.79 -2.46
CA GLY A 93 4.96 -17.52 -1.78
C GLY A 93 3.73 -17.18 -0.96
N HIS A 94 3.84 -16.16 -0.11
CA HIS A 94 2.78 -15.71 0.78
C HIS A 94 2.05 -14.50 0.22
N ILE A 95 0.72 -14.48 0.33
CA ILE A 95 -0.12 -13.38 -0.12
C ILE A 95 -0.68 -12.64 1.11
N ILE A 96 -0.67 -11.31 1.08
CA ILE A 96 -1.35 -10.48 2.08
C ILE A 96 -2.51 -9.78 1.38
N ILE A 97 -3.75 -10.03 1.82
CA ILE A 97 -4.96 -9.48 1.20
C ILE A 97 -5.69 -8.51 2.12
N ASN A 98 -6.36 -7.54 1.50
CA ASN A 98 -7.38 -6.74 2.17
C ASN A 98 -8.69 -7.53 2.22
N ASN A 99 -9.11 -7.96 3.40
CA ASN A 99 -10.33 -8.74 3.59
C ASN A 99 -11.63 -7.89 3.46
N ASP A 100 -11.52 -6.57 3.46
CA ASP A 100 -12.64 -5.66 3.17
C ASP A 100 -12.84 -5.48 1.64
N ASP A 101 -11.89 -5.95 0.81
CA ASP A 101 -11.98 -5.93 -0.64
C ASP A 101 -12.44 -7.29 -1.18
N GLN A 102 -13.69 -7.33 -1.64
CA GLN A 102 -14.30 -8.56 -2.15
C GLN A 102 -13.54 -9.16 -3.34
N ILE A 103 -12.95 -8.33 -4.20
CA ILE A 103 -12.18 -8.79 -5.36
C ILE A 103 -10.92 -9.51 -4.89
N GLN A 104 -10.20 -8.97 -3.92
CA GLN A 104 -8.99 -9.62 -3.38
C GLN A 104 -9.32 -10.98 -2.78
N LYS A 105 -10.44 -11.10 -2.07
CA LYS A 105 -10.92 -12.38 -1.51
C LYS A 105 -11.24 -13.40 -2.59
N GLU A 106 -11.93 -12.98 -3.64
CA GLU A 106 -12.33 -13.87 -4.73
C GLU A 106 -11.14 -14.32 -5.59
N GLU A 107 -10.13 -13.46 -5.75
CA GLU A 107 -8.96 -13.75 -6.58
C GLU A 107 -7.83 -14.47 -5.81
N CYS A 108 -7.82 -14.44 -4.49
CA CYS A 108 -6.85 -15.18 -3.68
C CYS A 108 -7.24 -16.66 -3.57
N LYS A 109 -6.74 -17.49 -4.48
CA LYS A 109 -7.09 -18.92 -4.62
C LYS A 109 -6.04 -19.83 -3.98
N THR A 110 -5.66 -19.56 -2.73
CA THR A 110 -4.70 -20.34 -1.94
C THR A 110 -5.03 -20.23 -0.46
N ASP A 111 -4.54 -21.18 0.33
CA ASP A 111 -4.59 -21.11 1.79
C ASP A 111 -3.31 -20.48 2.39
N LEU A 112 -2.33 -20.15 1.54
CA LEU A 112 -1.08 -19.50 1.95
C LEU A 112 -1.23 -17.96 1.88
N TYR A 113 -2.10 -17.42 2.71
CA TYR A 113 -2.30 -15.98 2.81
C TYR A 113 -2.54 -15.54 4.25
N SER A 114 -2.34 -14.25 4.49
CA SER A 114 -2.82 -13.52 5.66
C SER A 114 -3.73 -12.39 5.21
N SER A 115 -4.69 -12.03 6.03
CA SER A 115 -5.68 -11.02 5.72
C SER A 115 -5.67 -9.86 6.72
N PHE A 116 -5.94 -8.66 6.24
CA PHE A 116 -6.16 -7.49 7.09
C PHE A 116 -7.44 -6.77 6.70
N GLY A 117 -8.01 -6.02 7.64
CA GLY A 117 -9.21 -5.22 7.39
C GLY A 117 -9.96 -4.88 8.66
N MET A 118 -11.13 -4.27 8.50
CA MET A 118 -12.08 -4.00 9.58
C MET A 118 -12.96 -5.21 9.89
N ASP A 119 -13.09 -6.13 8.96
CA ASP A 119 -13.83 -7.37 9.16
C ASP A 119 -13.17 -8.21 10.26
N LYS A 120 -13.98 -8.66 11.23
CA LYS A 120 -13.52 -9.48 12.37
C LYS A 120 -12.99 -10.86 11.95
N ALA A 121 -13.26 -11.30 10.73
CA ALA A 121 -12.73 -12.53 10.17
C ALA A 121 -11.29 -12.37 9.64
N SER A 122 -10.74 -11.17 9.63
CA SER A 122 -9.35 -10.92 9.22
C SER A 122 -8.36 -11.43 10.26
N ASP A 123 -7.17 -11.83 9.83
CA ASP A 123 -6.07 -12.20 10.73
C ASP A 123 -5.55 -10.97 11.49
N PHE A 124 -5.48 -9.83 10.81
CA PHE A 124 -5.11 -8.54 11.39
C PHE A 124 -6.32 -7.61 11.35
N VAL A 125 -7.07 -7.54 12.46
CA VAL A 125 -8.28 -6.72 12.56
C VAL A 125 -7.92 -5.31 12.97
N PHE A 126 -8.33 -4.32 12.17
CA PHE A 126 -8.13 -2.92 12.45
C PHE A 126 -9.43 -2.18 12.71
N LYS A 127 -9.36 -1.20 13.58
CA LYS A 127 -10.30 -0.08 13.70
C LYS A 127 -9.52 1.19 13.49
N TYR A 128 -10.19 2.29 13.18
CA TYR A 128 -9.53 3.58 13.16
C TYR A 128 -10.38 4.67 13.83
N THR A 129 -9.68 5.69 14.27
CA THR A 129 -10.23 6.96 14.75
C THR A 129 -9.42 8.10 14.15
N LYS A 130 -9.82 9.33 14.39
CA LYS A 130 -9.06 10.52 14.02
C LYS A 130 -8.66 11.28 15.29
N GLU A 131 -7.42 11.70 15.35
CA GLU A 131 -6.91 12.64 16.36
C GLU A 131 -6.22 13.78 15.59
N ASP A 132 -6.65 15.01 15.78
CA ASP A 132 -6.22 16.20 15.01
C ASP A 132 -6.27 15.96 13.48
N ASN A 133 -7.36 15.38 12.99
CA ASN A 133 -7.59 14.99 11.59
C ASN A 133 -6.59 13.97 11.00
N LYS A 134 -5.70 13.41 11.83
CA LYS A 134 -4.80 12.33 11.44
C LYS A 134 -5.39 10.98 11.79
N LEU A 135 -5.07 9.98 10.99
CA LEU A 135 -5.49 8.62 11.23
C LEU A 135 -4.77 8.00 12.43
N VAL A 136 -5.55 7.37 13.30
CA VAL A 136 -5.06 6.50 14.37
C VAL A 136 -5.65 5.12 14.14
N LEU A 137 -4.82 4.14 13.82
CA LEU A 137 -5.26 2.76 13.64
C LEU A 137 -5.10 2.00 14.95
N ILE A 138 -6.05 1.11 15.22
CA ILE A 138 -6.07 0.28 16.42
C ILE A 138 -6.10 -1.19 15.98
N ASN A 139 -5.07 -1.93 16.38
CA ASN A 139 -5.01 -3.38 16.22
C ASN A 139 -4.83 -4.00 17.61
N ASN A 140 -5.73 -4.88 18.00
CA ASN A 140 -5.86 -5.35 19.37
C ASN A 140 -5.95 -4.15 20.35
N ASP A 141 -5.07 -4.06 21.33
CA ASP A 141 -5.03 -2.98 22.32
C ASP A 141 -4.00 -1.89 21.98
N TYR A 142 -3.29 -2.01 20.85
CA TYR A 142 -2.25 -1.05 20.46
C TYR A 142 -2.79 0.01 19.50
N LYS A 143 -2.45 1.28 19.78
CA LYS A 143 -2.78 2.43 18.93
C LYS A 143 -1.57 2.86 18.11
N TYR A 144 -1.75 2.88 16.80
CA TYR A 144 -0.76 3.37 15.84
C TYR A 144 -1.12 4.78 15.38
N ASN A 145 -0.34 5.76 15.82
CA ASN A 145 -0.52 7.16 15.43
C ASN A 145 0.19 7.40 14.09
N CYS A 146 -0.56 7.84 13.10
CA CYS A 146 -0.08 8.04 11.75
C CYS A 146 -0.04 9.53 11.42
N ASN A 147 1.06 10.02 10.86
CA ASN A 147 1.16 11.40 10.37
C ASN A 147 0.57 11.54 8.96
N ILE A 148 -0.57 10.88 8.71
CA ILE A 148 -1.20 10.81 7.39
C ILE A 148 -2.65 11.25 7.53
N TYR A 149 -3.08 12.11 6.62
CA TYR A 149 -4.44 12.61 6.54
C TYR A 149 -5.27 11.77 5.56
N GLY A 150 -6.60 11.80 5.77
CA GLY A 150 -7.59 11.22 4.86
C GLY A 150 -7.87 9.74 5.10
N ASP A 151 -9.17 9.42 5.24
CA ASP A 151 -9.67 8.07 5.52
C ASP A 151 -9.32 7.07 4.42
N TYR A 152 -9.15 7.55 3.19
CA TYR A 152 -8.71 6.73 2.05
C TYR A 152 -7.31 6.13 2.23
N ASN A 153 -6.49 6.68 3.15
CA ASN A 153 -5.19 6.12 3.51
C ASN A 153 -5.28 4.98 4.54
N PHE A 154 -6.46 4.69 5.10
CA PHE A 154 -6.64 3.61 6.06
C PHE A 154 -6.07 2.28 5.53
N GLN A 155 -6.45 1.89 4.31
CA GLN A 155 -6.02 0.63 3.70
C GLN A 155 -4.51 0.58 3.45
N ASN A 156 -3.92 1.70 3.05
CA ASN A 156 -2.47 1.81 2.83
C ASN A 156 -1.70 1.62 4.14
N ILE A 157 -2.16 2.25 5.22
CA ILE A 157 -1.52 2.16 6.53
C ILE A 157 -1.74 0.75 7.14
N ALA A 158 -2.97 0.23 7.07
CA ALA A 158 -3.31 -1.10 7.57
C ALA A 158 -2.48 -2.18 6.87
N SER A 159 -2.28 -2.08 5.55
CA SER A 159 -1.43 -3.01 4.80
C SER A 159 0.03 -2.94 5.25
N ALA A 160 0.58 -1.72 5.45
CA ALA A 160 1.95 -1.54 5.91
C ALA A 160 2.18 -2.09 7.32
N ILE A 161 1.23 -1.88 8.25
CA ILE A 161 1.26 -2.46 9.60
C ILE A 161 1.20 -3.99 9.52
N SER A 162 0.31 -4.53 8.67
CA SER A 162 0.13 -5.99 8.52
C SER A 162 1.38 -6.68 7.99
N VAL A 163 2.07 -6.07 7.01
CA VAL A 163 3.38 -6.55 6.55
C VAL A 163 4.42 -6.49 7.67
N GLY A 164 4.40 -5.42 8.49
CA GLY A 164 5.27 -5.31 9.66
C GLY A 164 5.05 -6.43 10.66
N ILE A 165 3.78 -6.70 11.04
CA ILE A 165 3.41 -7.78 11.97
C ILE A 165 3.79 -9.15 11.37
N TYR A 166 3.49 -9.38 10.10
CA TYR A 166 3.83 -10.63 9.41
C TYR A 166 5.34 -10.91 9.40
N LEU A 167 6.16 -9.87 9.35
CA LEU A 167 7.64 -9.95 9.42
C LEU A 167 8.17 -9.78 10.85
N ASP A 168 7.35 -10.07 11.87
CA ASP A 168 7.73 -10.09 13.29
C ASP A 168 8.30 -8.77 13.83
N LEU A 169 7.87 -7.62 13.31
CA LEU A 169 8.10 -6.35 13.98
C LEU A 169 7.18 -6.24 15.20
N ASP A 170 7.71 -5.77 16.30
CA ASP A 170 6.87 -5.41 17.44
C ASP A 170 6.13 -4.09 17.20
N SER A 171 5.12 -3.81 18.03
CA SER A 171 4.27 -2.65 17.87
C SER A 171 5.03 -1.32 18.00
N ASP A 172 6.07 -1.24 18.83
CA ASP A 172 6.87 -0.04 18.99
C ASP A 172 7.77 0.21 17.78
N GLN A 173 8.32 -0.83 17.18
CA GLN A 173 9.07 -0.75 15.93
C GLN A 173 8.18 -0.26 14.78
N ILE A 174 6.96 -0.79 14.67
CA ILE A 174 5.98 -0.34 13.66
C ILE A 174 5.61 1.12 13.92
N GLN A 175 5.27 1.51 15.16
CA GLN A 175 4.96 2.89 15.53
C GLN A 175 6.11 3.84 15.21
N ASN A 176 7.35 3.47 15.52
CA ASN A 176 8.53 4.27 15.20
C ASN A 176 8.70 4.45 13.67
N GLY A 177 8.39 3.43 12.89
CA GLY A 177 8.39 3.51 11.43
C GLY A 177 7.33 4.48 10.89
N LEU A 178 6.11 4.39 11.40
CA LEU A 178 5.00 5.27 11.03
C LEU A 178 5.26 6.73 11.42
N SER A 179 5.83 6.97 12.60
CA SER A 179 6.14 8.33 13.08
C SER A 179 7.22 9.04 12.27
N LYS A 180 8.14 8.27 11.67
CA LYS A 180 9.21 8.80 10.79
C LYS A 180 8.74 8.99 9.35
N PHE A 181 7.60 8.39 8.98
CA PHE A 181 7.07 8.53 7.64
C PHE A 181 6.58 9.96 7.41
N GLN A 182 7.01 10.53 6.32
CA GLN A 182 6.54 11.81 5.81
C GLN A 182 5.98 11.57 4.41
N THR A 183 4.86 12.19 4.12
CA THR A 183 4.33 12.20 2.77
C THR A 183 5.26 13.03 1.89
N GLU A 184 5.65 12.47 0.77
CA GLU A 184 6.55 13.08 -0.20
C GLU A 184 5.85 13.15 -1.57
N GLU A 185 6.47 13.85 -2.50
CA GLU A 185 6.02 13.90 -3.90
C GLU A 185 4.59 14.45 -4.08
N ASN A 186 4.18 15.43 -3.27
CA ASN A 186 2.86 16.05 -3.33
C ASN A 186 1.70 15.06 -3.12
N ARG A 187 1.86 14.07 -2.25
CA ARG A 187 0.82 13.10 -1.91
C ARG A 187 0.25 13.39 -0.53
N SER A 188 -1.01 13.82 -0.47
CA SER A 188 -1.73 14.07 0.80
C SER A 188 -0.95 14.93 1.79
N GLU A 189 -0.16 15.89 1.31
CA GLU A 189 0.59 16.82 2.14
C GLU A 189 -0.33 17.93 2.66
N VAL A 190 -0.18 18.29 3.93
CA VAL A 190 -0.92 19.40 4.54
C VAL A 190 0.07 20.32 5.24
N PHE A 191 0.07 21.59 4.84
CA PHE A 191 0.96 22.61 5.41
C PHE A 191 0.32 23.99 5.43
N GLU A 192 0.87 24.91 6.21
CA GLU A 192 0.44 26.30 6.24
C GLU A 192 1.31 27.16 5.32
N TYR A 193 0.67 28.01 4.54
CA TYR A 193 1.33 29.00 3.70
C TYR A 193 0.57 30.33 3.71
N HIS A 194 1.25 31.40 4.17
CA HIS A 194 0.66 32.75 4.30
C HIS A 194 -0.69 32.78 5.05
N GLY A 195 -0.81 31.99 6.14
CA GLY A 195 -2.03 31.91 6.94
C GLY A 195 -3.17 31.08 6.33
N ASN A 196 -2.89 30.40 5.22
CA ASN A 196 -3.82 29.46 4.60
C ASN A 196 -3.34 28.03 4.82
N LYS A 197 -4.25 27.11 5.14
CA LYS A 197 -4.00 25.68 5.18
C LYS A 197 -4.08 25.14 3.74
N ILE A 198 -2.99 24.56 3.26
CA ILE A 198 -2.86 24.00 1.91
C ILE A 198 -2.95 22.48 2.00
N TYR A 199 -3.81 21.89 1.20
CA TYR A 199 -3.92 20.44 0.99
C TYR A 199 -3.35 20.13 -0.40
N LEU A 200 -2.19 19.51 -0.45
CA LEU A 200 -1.47 19.21 -1.67
C LEU A 200 -1.54 17.71 -1.97
N ASP A 201 -2.34 17.36 -2.98
CA ASP A 201 -2.45 15.99 -3.50
C ASP A 201 -2.40 16.05 -5.03
N ALA A 202 -1.18 16.20 -5.56
CA ALA A 202 -0.91 16.55 -6.95
C ALA A 202 0.12 15.64 -7.63
N TYR A 203 0.43 14.47 -7.06
CA TYR A 203 1.35 13.52 -7.67
C TYR A 203 0.78 12.93 -8.96
N ASN A 204 -0.47 12.49 -8.93
CA ASN A 204 -1.19 11.95 -10.06
C ASN A 204 -2.68 12.19 -9.89
N ALA A 205 -3.40 12.38 -11.00
CA ALA A 205 -4.83 12.59 -10.99
C ALA A 205 -5.53 11.48 -11.77
N ASN A 206 -6.38 10.73 -11.07
CA ASN A 206 -7.35 9.83 -11.68
C ASN A 206 -8.70 10.01 -10.96
N PRO A 207 -9.83 9.63 -11.59
CA PRO A 207 -11.15 9.87 -11.00
C PRO A 207 -11.29 9.34 -9.57
N THR A 208 -10.79 8.16 -9.29
CA THR A 208 -10.92 7.51 -7.97
C THR A 208 -10.15 8.28 -6.90
N SER A 209 -8.88 8.63 -7.14
CA SER A 209 -8.06 9.35 -6.17
C SER A 209 -8.53 10.78 -5.96
N MET A 210 -8.97 11.46 -7.04
CA MET A 210 -9.46 12.85 -6.96
C MET A 210 -10.78 12.93 -6.17
N ILE A 211 -11.71 12.02 -6.39
CA ILE A 211 -12.96 11.97 -5.61
C ILE A 211 -12.64 11.79 -4.13
N ALA A 212 -11.80 10.81 -3.78
CA ALA A 212 -11.42 10.55 -2.40
C ALA A 212 -10.76 11.76 -1.72
N ALA A 213 -9.86 12.46 -2.41
CA ALA A 213 -9.18 13.66 -1.91
C ALA A 213 -10.18 14.82 -1.70
N ILE A 214 -11.09 15.07 -2.67
CA ILE A 214 -12.09 16.13 -2.59
C ILE A 214 -13.10 15.85 -1.48
N ASP A 215 -13.57 14.62 -1.33
CA ASP A 215 -14.52 14.23 -0.29
C ASP A 215 -13.91 14.42 1.10
N ASN A 216 -12.65 14.03 1.29
CA ASN A 216 -11.93 14.26 2.53
C ASN A 216 -11.77 15.76 2.82
N PHE A 217 -11.40 16.56 1.83
CA PHE A 217 -11.28 18.01 1.97
C PHE A 217 -12.61 18.66 2.37
N ASN A 218 -13.73 18.24 1.75
CA ASN A 218 -15.06 18.74 2.10
C ASN A 218 -15.46 18.41 3.53
N GLN A 219 -15.12 17.21 4.03
CA GLN A 219 -15.38 16.85 5.43
C GLN A 219 -14.58 17.74 6.39
N GLU A 220 -13.31 17.97 6.12
CA GLU A 220 -12.47 18.81 6.98
C GLU A 220 -12.91 20.28 7.03
N ILE A 221 -13.52 20.83 5.97
CA ILE A 221 -14.08 22.19 5.98
C ILE A 221 -15.36 22.27 6.81
N GLN A 222 -16.16 21.19 6.85
CA GLN A 222 -17.40 21.17 7.62
C GLN A 222 -17.17 20.99 9.12
N ASP A 223 -16.07 20.38 9.51
CA ASP A 223 -15.71 20.12 10.91
C ASP A 223 -14.92 21.28 11.56
N ASN A 224 -14.57 22.34 10.80
CA ASN A 224 -13.92 23.58 11.27
C ASN A 224 -14.85 24.78 11.18
#